data_0e6343a5f80d524de1c3c17f52c432cc
#
_entry.id   0e6343a5f80d524de1c3c17f52c432cc
#
_cell.length_a   1.000
_cell.length_b   1.000
_cell.length_c   1.000
_cell.angle_alpha   90.00
_cell.angle_beta   90.00
_cell.angle_gamma   90.00
#
_symmetry.space_group_name_H-M   'P 1'
#
loop_
_entity.id
_entity.type
_entity.pdbx_description
1 polymer ?
#
loop_
_entity_poly.entity_id
_entity_poly.type
_entity_poly.pdbx_seq_one_letter_code
_entity_poly.pdbx_strand_id
1 'polypeptide(L)'
;MTEKKPKYIEGVGWRYETEHNQKRRFIGHRYNDVGTYLVTIVVKGRNPVFGTIAGNIKALPSDTNYPATLLSPLGERVLNEELPKIHAIYPMVEVWSPVCIMPDHIHLIIRINSLLPPKKHLGIIVGAFKGGVSRAWGGGTLFEDGYNDRILMRDGQLKNWTAYLRANPYRWLVKHECPHLMKHSHCIVIDGIRYGAFGNFMLLRYPEKVQVFFHRRMEENGQTVATEQTLLWQREHKQLMEAAAQGDVLVTPGISECEKRIKNECLQERYPLIHIQDKHIGQYWKPEKSRFEACVAGTLLILAPWQEDQNGNSDYARFHNLNSLAAAICSLDVETAMKLTTS
;
A
#
# COMPACT_ATOMS: atom_id res chain seq x y z
N MET A 1 -27.69 -9.84 -24.44
CA MET A 1 -26.33 -9.22 -24.27
C MET A 1 -25.52 -10.19 -23.43
N THR A 2 -24.52 -10.82 -24.01
CA THR A 2 -23.62 -11.72 -23.27
C THR A 2 -22.76 -10.88 -22.32
N GLU A 3 -22.93 -11.09 -21.02
CA GLU A 3 -22.08 -10.50 -19.99
C GLU A 3 -20.62 -10.90 -20.25
N LYS A 4 -19.77 -9.95 -20.61
CA LYS A 4 -18.34 -10.20 -20.78
C LYS A 4 -17.73 -10.39 -19.40
N LYS A 5 -17.23 -11.59 -19.10
CA LYS A 5 -16.55 -11.91 -17.84
C LYS A 5 -15.08 -11.49 -17.92
N PRO A 6 -14.49 -10.96 -16.83
CA PRO A 6 -13.06 -10.68 -16.81
C PRO A 6 -12.26 -11.96 -16.92
N LYS A 7 -11.11 -11.91 -17.60
CA LYS A 7 -10.14 -13.00 -17.74
C LYS A 7 -8.97 -12.76 -16.79
N TYR A 8 -8.56 -13.79 -16.08
CA TYR A 8 -7.38 -13.72 -15.23
C TYR A 8 -6.11 -13.84 -16.08
N ILE A 9 -5.17 -12.91 -15.89
CA ILE A 9 -3.87 -12.91 -16.55
C ILE A 9 -2.82 -13.04 -15.46
N GLU A 10 -2.00 -14.08 -15.54
CA GLU A 10 -0.95 -14.35 -14.57
C GLU A 10 0.03 -13.17 -14.46
N GLY A 11 0.38 -12.76 -13.23
CA GLY A 11 1.22 -11.59 -12.95
C GLY A 11 0.55 -10.21 -13.12
N VAL A 12 -0.68 -10.15 -13.66
CA VAL A 12 -1.41 -8.90 -13.93
C VAL A 12 -2.76 -8.83 -13.21
N GLY A 13 -3.35 -10.00 -12.86
CA GLY A 13 -4.68 -10.13 -12.25
C GLY A 13 -5.83 -10.07 -13.25
N TRP A 14 -7.05 -9.93 -12.74
CA TRP A 14 -8.26 -9.92 -13.55
C TRP A 14 -8.32 -8.71 -14.50
N ARG A 15 -8.56 -8.98 -15.80
CA ARG A 15 -8.69 -7.97 -16.86
C ARG A 15 -9.89 -8.28 -17.74
N TYR A 16 -10.57 -7.22 -18.21
CA TYR A 16 -11.56 -7.31 -19.27
C TYR A 16 -10.90 -7.19 -20.65
N GLU A 17 -11.52 -7.74 -21.67
CA GLU A 17 -11.06 -7.54 -23.05
C GLU A 17 -11.06 -6.06 -23.42
N THR A 18 -10.03 -5.63 -24.14
CA THR A 18 -9.86 -4.27 -24.63
C THR A 18 -9.89 -4.23 -26.15
N GLU A 19 -10.27 -3.09 -26.74
CA GLU A 19 -10.23 -2.90 -28.20
C GLU A 19 -8.81 -3.00 -28.72
N HIS A 20 -8.65 -3.69 -29.87
CA HIS A 20 -7.35 -3.97 -30.46
C HIS A 20 -6.54 -2.70 -30.79
N ASN A 21 -7.20 -1.66 -31.29
CA ASN A 21 -6.56 -0.41 -31.70
C ASN A 21 -6.18 0.52 -30.54
N GLN A 22 -6.81 0.37 -29.39
CA GLN A 22 -6.56 1.18 -28.21
C GLN A 22 -6.28 0.35 -26.96
N LYS A 23 -5.98 -0.92 -27.07
CA LYS A 23 -5.61 -1.94 -26.05
C LYS A 23 -5.93 -1.66 -24.56
N ARG A 24 -6.48 -0.48 -24.25
CA ARG A 24 -6.68 0.10 -22.91
C ARG A 24 -8.13 0.55 -22.66
N ARG A 25 -9.05 0.37 -23.66
CA ARG A 25 -10.45 0.75 -23.52
C ARG A 25 -11.33 -0.44 -23.26
N PHE A 26 -12.29 -0.24 -22.36
CA PHE A 26 -13.27 -1.27 -22.07
C PHE A 26 -14.29 -1.35 -23.21
N ILE A 27 -14.37 -2.51 -23.87
CA ILE A 27 -15.28 -2.74 -24.97
C ILE A 27 -16.72 -2.74 -24.45
N GLY A 28 -17.59 -1.94 -25.11
CA GLY A 28 -19.00 -1.80 -24.75
C GLY A 28 -19.31 -0.72 -23.72
N HIS A 29 -18.28 -0.01 -23.18
CA HIS A 29 -18.51 1.15 -22.35
C HIS A 29 -18.65 2.45 -23.18
N ARG A 30 -19.62 3.27 -22.82
CA ARG A 30 -19.90 4.55 -23.48
C ARG A 30 -19.15 5.69 -22.81
N TYR A 31 -17.97 6.02 -23.29
CA TYR A 31 -17.09 7.08 -22.76
C TYR A 31 -17.58 8.52 -22.97
N ASN A 32 -18.75 8.68 -23.53
CA ASN A 32 -19.46 9.98 -23.65
C ASN A 32 -20.62 10.12 -22.64
N ASP A 33 -20.90 9.08 -21.86
CA ASP A 33 -22.00 9.02 -20.90
C ASP A 33 -21.51 9.35 -19.48
N VAL A 34 -22.44 9.48 -18.54
CA VAL A 34 -22.17 9.68 -17.12
C VAL A 34 -21.22 8.61 -16.60
N GLY A 35 -20.15 9.04 -15.94
CA GLY A 35 -19.16 8.09 -15.43
C GLY A 35 -18.02 8.78 -14.68
N THR A 36 -17.31 7.99 -13.88
CA THR A 36 -16.10 8.45 -13.17
C THR A 36 -14.92 7.58 -13.58
N TYR A 37 -13.81 8.23 -13.87
CA TYR A 37 -12.62 7.59 -14.45
C TYR A 37 -11.37 7.99 -13.69
N LEU A 38 -10.52 7.01 -13.35
CA LEU A 38 -9.15 7.26 -12.97
C LEU A 38 -8.28 7.24 -14.24
N VAL A 39 -7.79 8.40 -14.65
CA VAL A 39 -7.00 8.60 -15.85
C VAL A 39 -5.52 8.71 -15.49
N THR A 40 -4.65 8.03 -16.25
CA THR A 40 -3.19 8.14 -16.13
C THR A 40 -2.59 8.58 -17.46
N ILE A 41 -1.86 9.69 -17.44
CA ILE A 41 -1.19 10.30 -18.61
C ILE A 41 0.31 10.27 -18.35
N VAL A 42 1.07 9.69 -19.27
CA VAL A 42 2.50 9.41 -19.09
C VAL A 42 3.33 10.29 -20.01
N VAL A 43 4.42 10.86 -19.49
CA VAL A 43 5.42 11.59 -20.27
C VAL A 43 6.23 10.62 -21.11
N LYS A 44 6.49 10.97 -22.35
CA LYS A 44 7.30 10.16 -23.29
C LYS A 44 8.70 9.94 -22.72
N GLY A 45 9.11 8.68 -22.68
CA GLY A 45 10.40 8.27 -22.11
C GLY A 45 10.50 8.43 -20.59
N ARG A 46 9.38 8.68 -19.89
CA ARG A 46 9.37 8.85 -18.43
C ARG A 46 10.27 9.99 -17.92
N ASN A 47 10.47 11.03 -18.71
CA ASN A 47 11.26 12.18 -18.31
C ASN A 47 10.56 12.96 -17.17
N PRO A 48 11.27 13.35 -16.10
CA PRO A 48 10.68 14.03 -14.94
C PRO A 48 10.51 15.54 -15.17
N VAL A 49 9.54 15.92 -16.01
CA VAL A 49 9.32 17.33 -16.41
C VAL A 49 8.41 18.10 -15.46
N PHE A 50 7.59 17.42 -14.67
CA PHE A 50 6.61 18.08 -13.81
C PHE A 50 7.11 18.39 -12.40
N GLY A 51 8.31 17.96 -12.04
CA GLY A 51 8.88 18.23 -10.71
C GLY A 51 9.75 17.12 -10.19
N THR A 52 9.96 17.15 -8.88
CA THR A 52 10.75 16.14 -8.12
C THR A 52 9.95 15.69 -6.91
N ILE A 53 10.27 14.50 -6.38
CA ILE A 53 9.69 14.05 -5.11
C ILE A 53 10.66 14.41 -3.99
N ALA A 54 10.15 15.03 -2.93
CA ALA A 54 10.89 15.30 -1.70
C ALA A 54 10.07 14.88 -0.49
N GLY A 55 10.76 14.65 0.63
CA GLY A 55 10.16 14.24 1.89
C GLY A 55 10.98 13.18 2.60
N ASN A 56 10.41 12.64 3.67
CA ASN A 56 11.02 11.59 4.48
C ASN A 56 10.14 10.34 4.46
N ILE A 57 10.69 9.21 4.03
CA ILE A 57 9.96 7.92 4.00
C ILE A 57 9.54 7.42 5.38
N LYS A 58 10.13 7.96 6.46
CA LYS A 58 9.77 7.63 7.85
C LYS A 58 8.66 8.53 8.41
N ALA A 59 8.30 9.60 7.69
CA ALA A 59 7.26 10.54 8.11
C ALA A 59 5.87 9.89 8.10
N LEU A 60 5.02 10.31 9.02
CA LEU A 60 3.60 9.95 9.03
C LEU A 60 2.82 10.79 8.01
N PRO A 61 1.68 10.35 7.50
CA PRO A 61 0.86 11.12 6.57
C PRO A 61 0.41 12.50 7.08
N SER A 62 0.45 12.71 8.41
CA SER A 62 0.16 13.99 9.08
C SER A 62 1.34 14.94 9.13
N ASP A 63 2.55 14.45 8.89
CA ASP A 63 3.78 15.23 9.05
C ASP A 63 4.00 16.17 7.85
N THR A 64 4.56 17.34 8.11
CA THR A 64 4.84 18.36 7.08
C THR A 64 5.90 17.92 6.08
N ASN A 65 6.75 16.98 6.45
CA ASN A 65 7.79 16.40 5.61
C ASN A 65 7.38 15.03 4.99
N TYR A 66 6.07 14.68 5.01
CA TYR A 66 5.59 13.52 4.29
C TYR A 66 5.86 13.67 2.78
N PRO A 67 6.28 12.61 2.08
CA PRO A 67 6.66 12.69 0.68
C PRO A 67 5.61 13.33 -0.22
N ALA A 68 6.01 14.36 -0.93
CA ALA A 68 5.17 15.11 -1.87
C ALA A 68 5.93 15.47 -3.14
N THR A 69 5.21 15.80 -4.20
CA THR A 69 5.83 16.33 -5.41
C THR A 69 6.08 17.83 -5.25
N LEU A 70 7.36 18.24 -5.35
CA LEU A 70 7.73 19.63 -5.56
C LEU A 70 7.58 19.92 -7.05
N LEU A 71 6.55 20.69 -7.39
CA LEU A 71 6.21 20.95 -8.80
C LEU A 71 7.25 21.84 -9.47
N SER A 72 7.56 21.53 -10.72
CA SER A 72 8.30 22.44 -11.62
C SER A 72 7.37 23.56 -12.09
N PRO A 73 7.88 24.61 -12.74
CA PRO A 73 7.04 25.64 -13.39
C PRO A 73 5.99 25.05 -14.35
N LEU A 74 6.33 23.96 -15.04
CA LEU A 74 5.36 23.26 -15.90
C LEU A 74 4.32 22.51 -15.05
N GLY A 75 4.74 21.87 -13.95
CA GLY A 75 3.83 21.19 -13.02
C GLY A 75 2.84 22.16 -12.37
N GLU A 76 3.30 23.32 -11.94
CA GLU A 76 2.45 24.40 -11.42
C GLU A 76 1.45 24.90 -12.48
N ARG A 77 1.92 25.09 -13.70
CA ARG A 77 1.05 25.48 -14.81
C ARG A 77 -0.01 24.44 -15.14
N VAL A 78 0.33 23.16 -15.06
CA VAL A 78 -0.65 22.06 -15.19
C VAL A 78 -1.72 22.18 -14.13
N LEU A 79 -1.34 22.35 -12.86
CA LEU A 79 -2.26 22.41 -11.74
C LEU A 79 -3.17 23.64 -11.79
N ASN A 80 -2.58 24.81 -12.05
CA ASN A 80 -3.25 26.09 -11.86
C ASN A 80 -3.91 26.63 -13.13
N GLU A 81 -3.45 26.21 -14.34
CA GLU A 81 -3.98 26.73 -15.60
C GLU A 81 -4.64 25.63 -16.45
N GLU A 82 -3.97 24.51 -16.72
CA GLU A 82 -4.45 23.56 -17.72
C GLU A 82 -5.58 22.65 -17.20
N LEU A 83 -5.53 22.25 -15.93
CA LEU A 83 -6.60 21.45 -15.32
C LEU A 83 -7.92 22.21 -15.19
N PRO A 84 -7.96 23.48 -14.73
CA PRO A 84 -9.18 24.27 -14.67
C PRO A 84 -9.86 24.46 -16.03
N LYS A 85 -9.10 24.47 -17.14
CA LYS A 85 -9.66 24.58 -18.50
C LYS A 85 -10.60 23.42 -18.86
N ILE A 86 -10.40 22.22 -18.24
CA ILE A 86 -11.28 21.08 -18.51
C ILE A 86 -12.73 21.45 -18.17
N HIS A 87 -12.97 21.95 -16.96
CA HIS A 87 -14.31 22.35 -16.53
C HIS A 87 -14.80 23.59 -17.29
N ALA A 88 -13.93 24.56 -17.53
CA ALA A 88 -14.28 25.78 -18.27
C ALA A 88 -14.77 25.47 -19.70
N ILE A 89 -14.18 24.49 -20.38
CA ILE A 89 -14.58 24.11 -21.75
C ILE A 89 -15.75 23.11 -21.73
N TYR A 90 -15.78 22.22 -20.72
CA TYR A 90 -16.79 21.18 -20.56
C TYR A 90 -17.41 21.30 -19.17
N PRO A 91 -18.43 22.16 -18.93
CA PRO A 91 -19.02 22.39 -17.60
C PRO A 91 -19.60 21.13 -16.94
N MET A 92 -19.95 20.11 -17.73
CA MET A 92 -20.41 18.81 -17.25
C MET A 92 -19.29 17.87 -16.82
N VAL A 93 -18.01 18.29 -16.92
CA VAL A 93 -16.84 17.50 -16.57
C VAL A 93 -16.11 18.13 -15.39
N GLU A 94 -15.87 17.34 -14.37
CA GLU A 94 -15.14 17.75 -13.17
C GLU A 94 -13.86 16.94 -13.00
N VAL A 95 -12.81 17.58 -12.51
CA VAL A 95 -11.61 16.90 -12.03
C VAL A 95 -11.66 16.89 -10.50
N TRP A 96 -11.77 15.70 -9.93
CA TRP A 96 -11.92 15.55 -8.48
C TRP A 96 -10.56 15.48 -7.78
N SER A 97 -10.52 16.07 -6.59
CA SER A 97 -9.37 15.95 -5.69
C SER A 97 -9.28 14.53 -5.07
N PRO A 98 -8.06 14.00 -4.83
CA PRO A 98 -6.79 14.65 -5.11
C PRO A 98 -6.34 14.52 -6.58
N VAL A 99 -5.70 15.57 -7.08
CA VAL A 99 -4.89 15.50 -8.31
C VAL A 99 -3.50 15.01 -7.91
N CYS A 100 -2.95 14.07 -8.66
CA CYS A 100 -1.60 13.57 -8.41
C CYS A 100 -0.71 13.83 -9.63
N ILE A 101 0.14 14.86 -9.53
CA ILE A 101 1.15 15.20 -10.51
C ILE A 101 2.47 14.61 -10.04
N MET A 102 2.91 13.54 -10.71
CA MET A 102 4.20 12.89 -10.46
C MET A 102 5.25 13.46 -11.42
N PRO A 103 6.53 13.29 -11.15
CA PRO A 103 7.58 13.84 -12.02
C PRO A 103 7.40 13.51 -13.51
N ASP A 104 6.97 12.32 -13.84
CA ASP A 104 6.92 11.74 -15.19
C ASP A 104 5.52 11.32 -15.66
N HIS A 105 4.48 11.59 -14.87
CA HIS A 105 3.10 11.26 -15.23
C HIS A 105 2.08 11.99 -14.35
N ILE A 106 0.83 12.00 -14.79
CA ILE A 106 -0.28 12.65 -14.09
C ILE A 106 -1.41 11.62 -13.89
N HIS A 107 -1.96 11.56 -12.68
CA HIS A 107 -3.20 10.85 -12.40
C HIS A 107 -4.31 11.84 -12.08
N LEU A 108 -5.47 11.64 -12.70
CA LEU A 108 -6.68 12.46 -12.54
C LEU A 108 -7.88 11.56 -12.25
N ILE A 109 -8.76 11.99 -11.35
CA ILE A 109 -10.12 11.45 -11.25
C ILE A 109 -11.02 12.41 -12.01
N ILE A 110 -11.53 11.95 -13.18
CA ILE A 110 -12.42 12.73 -14.03
C ILE A 110 -13.84 12.21 -13.88
N ARG A 111 -14.79 13.11 -13.56
CA ARG A 111 -16.21 12.83 -13.49
C ARG A 111 -16.93 13.50 -14.66
N ILE A 112 -17.72 12.73 -15.40
CA ILE A 112 -18.67 13.20 -16.39
C ILE A 112 -20.06 13.14 -15.73
N ASN A 113 -20.69 14.28 -15.50
CA ASN A 113 -21.96 14.41 -14.76
C ASN A 113 -23.20 14.29 -15.65
N SER A 114 -23.08 14.56 -16.96
CA SER A 114 -24.15 14.39 -17.93
C SER A 114 -23.58 14.00 -19.28
N LEU A 115 -24.46 13.52 -20.18
CA LEU A 115 -24.08 13.14 -21.54
C LEU A 115 -23.30 14.24 -22.25
N LEU A 116 -22.14 13.90 -22.78
CA LEU A 116 -21.31 14.84 -23.52
C LEU A 116 -21.93 15.21 -24.88
N PRO A 117 -21.64 16.41 -25.43
CA PRO A 117 -22.09 16.79 -26.75
C PRO A 117 -21.74 15.76 -27.83
N PRO A 118 -22.47 15.74 -28.97
CA PRO A 118 -22.20 14.84 -30.07
C PRO A 118 -20.71 14.83 -30.47
N LYS A 119 -20.15 13.65 -30.75
CA LYS A 119 -18.75 13.41 -31.09
C LYS A 119 -17.73 13.73 -29.99
N LYS A 120 -18.16 14.11 -28.77
CA LYS A 120 -17.28 14.30 -27.62
C LYS A 120 -17.31 13.04 -26.75
N HIS A 121 -16.16 12.69 -26.20
CA HIS A 121 -15.98 11.58 -25.28
C HIS A 121 -14.72 11.83 -24.44
N LEU A 122 -14.51 11.05 -23.37
CA LEU A 122 -13.37 11.19 -22.46
C LEU A 122 -12.02 11.35 -23.20
N GLY A 123 -11.80 10.60 -24.28
CA GLY A 123 -10.55 10.67 -25.07
C GLY A 123 -10.30 12.04 -25.70
N ILE A 124 -11.34 12.75 -26.15
CA ILE A 124 -11.22 14.11 -26.69
C ILE A 124 -10.84 15.10 -25.58
N ILE A 125 -11.43 14.95 -24.40
CA ILE A 125 -11.14 15.80 -23.23
C ILE A 125 -9.69 15.63 -22.79
N VAL A 126 -9.24 14.38 -22.62
CA VAL A 126 -7.85 14.07 -22.25
C VAL A 126 -6.88 14.51 -23.35
N GLY A 127 -7.25 14.35 -24.63
CA GLY A 127 -6.46 14.81 -25.77
C GLY A 127 -6.28 16.33 -25.77
N ALA A 128 -7.35 17.08 -25.54
CA ALA A 128 -7.31 18.54 -25.43
C ALA A 128 -6.42 19.02 -24.27
N PHE A 129 -6.55 18.39 -23.10
CA PHE A 129 -5.69 18.64 -21.94
C PHE A 129 -4.21 18.37 -22.29
N LYS A 130 -3.88 17.19 -22.81
CA LYS A 130 -2.52 16.86 -23.26
C LYS A 130 -1.96 17.88 -24.26
N GLY A 131 -2.79 18.32 -25.21
CA GLY A 131 -2.42 19.33 -26.18
C GLY A 131 -2.13 20.68 -25.51
N GLY A 132 -2.90 21.09 -24.52
CA GLY A 132 -2.67 22.31 -23.75
C GLY A 132 -1.32 22.25 -23.02
N VAL A 133 -1.07 21.19 -22.26
CA VAL A 133 0.19 20.99 -21.54
C VAL A 133 1.39 20.91 -22.51
N SER A 134 1.25 20.22 -23.65
CA SER A 134 2.34 20.13 -24.65
C SER A 134 2.68 21.50 -25.27
N ARG A 135 1.69 22.35 -25.51
CA ARG A 135 1.95 23.75 -25.94
C ARG A 135 2.65 24.56 -24.86
N ALA A 136 2.27 24.38 -23.61
CA ALA A 136 2.93 25.02 -22.47
C ALA A 136 4.38 24.56 -22.29
N TRP A 137 4.67 23.30 -22.59
CA TRP A 137 6.00 22.71 -22.58
C TRP A 137 6.91 23.34 -23.69
N GLY A 138 6.39 23.55 -24.90
CA GLY A 138 7.14 24.14 -25.99
C GLY A 138 8.22 23.26 -26.65
N GLY A 139 8.43 22.03 -26.13
CA GLY A 139 9.52 21.12 -26.51
C GLY A 139 9.12 19.94 -27.42
N GLY A 140 8.06 20.04 -28.21
CA GLY A 140 7.61 18.95 -29.10
C GLY A 140 6.67 17.95 -28.45
N THR A 141 6.81 16.64 -28.75
CA THR A 141 5.93 15.60 -28.25
C THR A 141 6.24 15.29 -26.76
N LEU A 142 5.40 15.77 -25.84
CA LEU A 142 5.58 15.60 -24.41
C LEU A 142 5.11 14.25 -23.90
N PHE A 143 3.95 13.78 -24.33
CA PHE A 143 3.29 12.60 -23.77
C PHE A 143 3.41 11.38 -24.68
N GLU A 144 3.34 10.18 -24.08
CA GLU A 144 3.08 8.95 -24.82
C GLU A 144 1.72 9.01 -25.52
N ASP A 145 1.56 8.19 -26.57
CA ASP A 145 0.28 8.07 -27.25
C ASP A 145 -0.80 7.48 -26.35
N GLY A 146 -2.00 8.04 -26.44
CA GLY A 146 -3.14 7.63 -25.64
C GLY A 146 -3.02 7.99 -24.14
N TYR A 147 -3.70 7.25 -23.32
CA TYR A 147 -3.73 7.33 -21.85
C TYR A 147 -4.28 6.02 -21.30
N ASN A 148 -4.06 5.73 -20.01
CA ASN A 148 -4.71 4.62 -19.32
C ASN A 148 -5.91 5.15 -18.56
N ASP A 149 -7.00 4.37 -18.51
CA ASP A 149 -8.14 4.67 -17.67
C ASP A 149 -8.65 3.45 -16.92
N ARG A 150 -9.32 3.70 -15.79
CA ARG A 150 -10.12 2.75 -15.04
C ARG A 150 -11.48 3.37 -14.78
N ILE A 151 -12.54 2.59 -14.96
CA ILE A 151 -13.93 3.02 -14.77
C ILE A 151 -14.34 2.72 -13.33
N LEU A 152 -15.03 3.64 -12.68
CA LEU A 152 -15.63 3.43 -11.38
C LEU A 152 -16.86 2.53 -11.54
N MET A 153 -16.77 1.29 -11.08
CA MET A 153 -17.84 0.28 -11.24
C MET A 153 -18.30 -0.33 -9.92
N ARG A 154 -17.60 -0.08 -8.79
CA ARG A 154 -17.84 -0.76 -7.52
C ARG A 154 -17.80 0.22 -6.36
N ASP A 155 -18.61 -0.06 -5.33
CA ASP A 155 -18.56 0.67 -4.07
C ASP A 155 -17.17 0.58 -3.43
N GLY A 156 -16.76 1.65 -2.77
CA GLY A 156 -15.44 1.76 -2.15
C GLY A 156 -14.25 1.97 -3.09
N GLN A 157 -14.42 1.77 -4.40
CA GLN A 157 -13.35 1.91 -5.40
C GLN A 157 -12.80 3.35 -5.44
N LEU A 158 -13.66 4.35 -5.33
CA LEU A 158 -13.25 5.76 -5.29
C LEU A 158 -12.37 6.07 -4.08
N LYS A 159 -12.72 5.54 -2.91
CA LYS A 159 -11.91 5.66 -1.69
C LYS A 159 -10.50 5.06 -1.91
N ASN A 160 -10.43 3.90 -2.56
CA ASN A 160 -9.17 3.25 -2.87
C ASN A 160 -8.33 4.05 -3.88
N TRP A 161 -8.95 4.65 -4.90
CA TRP A 161 -8.26 5.53 -5.85
C TRP A 161 -7.71 6.78 -5.17
N THR A 162 -8.51 7.43 -4.34
CA THR A 162 -8.08 8.60 -3.56
C THR A 162 -6.88 8.27 -2.67
N ALA A 163 -6.93 7.17 -1.94
CA ALA A 163 -5.83 6.72 -1.12
C ALA A 163 -4.58 6.39 -1.95
N TYR A 164 -4.75 5.73 -3.10
CA TYR A 164 -3.68 5.44 -4.04
C TYR A 164 -3.00 6.72 -4.56
N LEU A 165 -3.78 7.72 -4.97
CA LEU A 165 -3.25 8.99 -5.49
C LEU A 165 -2.44 9.74 -4.43
N ARG A 166 -2.96 9.81 -3.20
CA ARG A 166 -2.24 10.45 -2.08
C ARG A 166 -0.93 9.73 -1.74
N ALA A 167 -0.91 8.41 -1.86
CA ALA A 167 0.27 7.61 -1.52
C ALA A 167 1.32 7.52 -2.66
N ASN A 168 1.05 8.05 -3.86
CA ASN A 168 1.96 7.90 -5.00
C ASN A 168 3.35 8.52 -4.76
N PRO A 169 3.48 9.77 -4.28
CA PRO A 169 4.79 10.36 -4.00
C PRO A 169 5.60 9.54 -3.01
N TYR A 170 4.96 9.10 -1.90
CA TYR A 170 5.56 8.23 -0.91
C TYR A 170 6.06 6.90 -1.53
N ARG A 171 5.20 6.21 -2.29
CA ARG A 171 5.55 4.93 -2.94
C ARG A 171 6.68 5.09 -3.96
N TRP A 172 6.74 6.22 -4.64
CA TRP A 172 7.82 6.54 -5.56
C TRP A 172 9.15 6.69 -4.80
N LEU A 173 9.15 7.49 -3.73
CA LEU A 173 10.34 7.73 -2.91
C LEU A 173 10.87 6.42 -2.29
N VAL A 174 9.98 5.61 -1.70
CA VAL A 174 10.31 4.28 -1.18
C VAL A 174 10.98 3.39 -2.24
N LYS A 175 10.47 3.42 -3.46
CA LYS A 175 11.02 2.64 -4.58
C LYS A 175 12.44 3.03 -4.92
N HIS A 176 12.80 4.29 -4.71
CA HIS A 176 14.12 4.84 -5.00
C HIS A 176 15.08 4.68 -3.81
N GLU A 177 14.64 4.95 -2.60
CA GLU A 177 15.48 4.88 -1.41
C GLU A 177 15.63 3.45 -0.86
N CYS A 178 14.59 2.62 -0.99
CA CYS A 178 14.56 1.27 -0.48
C CYS A 178 14.20 0.23 -1.57
N PRO A 179 14.95 0.15 -2.68
CA PRO A 179 14.62 -0.74 -3.80
C PRO A 179 14.61 -2.22 -3.40
N HIS A 180 15.36 -2.61 -2.38
CA HIS A 180 15.41 -3.98 -1.85
C HIS A 180 14.06 -4.42 -1.27
N LEU A 181 13.32 -3.53 -0.60
CA LEU A 181 11.98 -3.81 -0.06
C LEU A 181 10.93 -4.09 -1.15
N MET A 182 11.23 -3.71 -2.39
CA MET A 182 10.31 -3.88 -3.52
C MET A 182 10.56 -5.17 -4.29
N LYS A 183 11.63 -5.91 -3.98
CA LYS A 183 12.03 -7.07 -4.79
C LYS A 183 11.30 -8.34 -4.37
N HIS A 184 11.56 -8.88 -3.20
CA HIS A 184 11.09 -10.20 -2.80
C HIS A 184 10.86 -10.29 -1.29
N SER A 185 10.05 -11.25 -0.87
CA SER A 185 10.14 -11.85 0.44
C SER A 185 11.40 -12.75 0.50
N HIS A 186 12.05 -12.78 1.65
CA HIS A 186 13.22 -13.62 1.88
C HIS A 186 12.81 -14.91 2.56
N CYS A 187 13.59 -15.98 2.38
CA CYS A 187 13.45 -17.20 3.16
C CYS A 187 14.47 -17.17 4.30
N ILE A 188 14.01 -17.33 5.53
CA ILE A 188 14.87 -17.50 6.71
C ILE A 188 14.57 -18.82 7.39
N VAL A 189 15.55 -19.35 8.13
CA VAL A 189 15.42 -20.63 8.84
C VAL A 189 15.58 -20.39 10.33
N ILE A 190 14.54 -20.66 11.12
CA ILE A 190 14.56 -20.58 12.58
C ILE A 190 14.25 -21.99 13.11
N ASP A 191 15.12 -22.54 13.96
CA ASP A 191 14.99 -23.89 14.53
C ASP A 191 14.78 -24.98 13.44
N GLY A 192 15.46 -24.84 12.30
CA GLY A 192 15.35 -25.79 11.18
C GLY A 192 14.11 -25.62 10.30
N ILE A 193 13.18 -24.71 10.65
CA ILE A 193 11.94 -24.46 9.92
C ILE A 193 12.09 -23.23 9.03
N ARG A 194 11.61 -23.34 7.79
CA ARG A 194 11.64 -22.25 6.81
C ARG A 194 10.47 -21.29 6.99
N TYR A 195 10.78 -20.01 7.02
CA TYR A 195 9.79 -18.92 7.06
C TYR A 195 10.03 -17.91 5.94
N GLY A 196 8.95 -17.41 5.37
CA GLY A 196 9.00 -16.22 4.52
C GLY A 196 9.08 -14.97 5.39
N ALA A 197 9.92 -14.03 5.01
CA ALA A 197 10.16 -12.81 5.76
C ALA A 197 10.12 -11.57 4.88
N PHE A 198 9.49 -10.49 5.35
CA PHE A 198 9.36 -9.22 4.63
C PHE A 198 9.48 -8.03 5.61
N GLY A 199 10.34 -7.08 5.29
CA GLY A 199 10.52 -5.85 6.09
C GLY A 199 11.92 -5.71 6.69
N ASN A 200 12.01 -5.19 7.91
CA ASN A 200 13.29 -4.90 8.56
C ASN A 200 13.84 -6.12 9.33
N PHE A 201 14.78 -6.83 8.72
CA PHE A 201 15.46 -7.98 9.34
C PHE A 201 16.33 -7.60 10.55
N MET A 202 16.75 -6.33 10.67
CA MET A 202 17.57 -5.89 11.80
C MET A 202 16.82 -6.03 13.13
N LEU A 203 15.48 -6.05 13.12
CA LEU A 203 14.67 -6.27 14.31
C LEU A 203 14.95 -7.63 14.98
N LEU A 204 15.36 -8.64 14.24
CA LEU A 204 15.79 -9.92 14.81
C LEU A 204 17.07 -9.80 15.65
N ARG A 205 17.92 -8.81 15.36
CA ARG A 205 19.21 -8.59 16.04
C ARG A 205 19.10 -7.75 17.30
N TYR A 206 17.92 -7.19 17.58
CA TYR A 206 17.72 -6.41 18.82
C TYR A 206 17.86 -7.33 20.03
N PRO A 207 18.57 -6.87 21.07
CA PRO A 207 18.72 -7.67 22.30
C PRO A 207 17.40 -7.78 23.08
N GLU A 208 16.65 -6.69 23.13
CA GLU A 208 15.37 -6.61 23.85
C GLU A 208 14.21 -6.92 22.91
N LYS A 209 13.74 -8.16 22.99
CA LYS A 209 12.55 -8.66 22.27
C LYS A 209 11.55 -9.21 23.28
N VAL A 210 10.31 -8.71 23.23
CA VAL A 210 9.27 -9.07 24.19
C VAL A 210 8.13 -9.78 23.48
N GLN A 211 7.86 -11.01 23.88
CA GLN A 211 6.69 -11.73 23.38
C GLN A 211 5.41 -11.12 23.91
N VAL A 212 4.48 -10.77 23.03
CA VAL A 212 3.12 -10.38 23.38
C VAL A 212 2.23 -11.60 23.27
N PHE A 213 1.79 -12.11 24.41
CA PHE A 213 0.96 -13.30 24.50
C PHE A 213 -0.16 -13.09 25.51
N PHE A 214 -1.40 -13.23 25.08
CA PHE A 214 -2.58 -13.12 25.94
C PHE A 214 -3.60 -14.20 25.61
N HIS A 215 -4.05 -14.91 26.62
CA HIS A 215 -5.23 -15.75 26.48
C HIS A 215 -6.46 -14.91 26.18
N ARG A 216 -7.43 -15.46 25.45
CA ARG A 216 -8.68 -14.77 25.12
C ARG A 216 -9.56 -14.51 26.35
N ARG A 217 -9.45 -15.39 27.35
CA ARG A 217 -10.18 -15.33 28.61
C ARG A 217 -9.25 -15.70 29.75
N MET A 218 -9.51 -15.11 30.91
CA MET A 218 -8.79 -15.44 32.16
C MET A 218 -9.75 -15.38 33.35
N GLU A 219 -9.34 -15.94 34.46
CA GLU A 219 -10.09 -15.87 35.71
C GLU A 219 -9.74 -14.59 36.44
N GLU A 220 -10.76 -13.83 36.83
CA GLU A 220 -10.64 -12.66 37.67
C GLU A 220 -11.80 -12.68 38.68
N ASN A 221 -11.47 -12.61 39.99
CA ASN A 221 -12.42 -12.67 41.09
C ASN A 221 -13.37 -13.89 41.04
N GLY A 222 -12.86 -15.05 40.59
CA GLY A 222 -13.63 -16.30 40.51
C GLY A 222 -14.60 -16.38 39.32
N GLN A 223 -14.48 -15.45 38.36
CA GLN A 223 -15.26 -15.45 37.12
C GLN A 223 -14.36 -15.49 35.90
N THR A 224 -14.75 -16.22 34.86
CA THR A 224 -14.06 -16.26 33.60
C THR A 224 -14.52 -15.05 32.74
N VAL A 225 -13.64 -14.08 32.58
CA VAL A 225 -13.90 -12.84 31.83
C VAL A 225 -13.03 -12.73 30.57
N ALA A 226 -13.41 -11.88 29.65
CA ALA A 226 -12.55 -11.54 28.51
C ALA A 226 -11.31 -10.77 28.99
N THR A 227 -10.13 -11.15 28.53
CA THR A 227 -8.86 -10.62 29.03
C THR A 227 -8.77 -9.09 28.88
N GLU A 228 -9.31 -8.53 27.80
CA GLU A 228 -9.34 -7.08 27.55
C GLU A 228 -10.16 -6.26 28.57
N GLN A 229 -10.94 -6.92 29.43
CA GLN A 229 -11.75 -6.30 30.48
C GLN A 229 -11.05 -6.29 31.85
N THR A 230 -9.90 -6.94 31.98
CA THR A 230 -9.19 -7.13 33.24
C THR A 230 -8.24 -5.98 33.59
N LEU A 231 -8.01 -5.78 34.86
CA LEU A 231 -7.00 -4.83 35.37
C LEU A 231 -5.58 -5.27 34.97
N LEU A 232 -5.34 -6.59 34.92
CA LEU A 232 -4.06 -7.14 34.48
C LEU A 232 -3.75 -6.70 33.04
N TRP A 233 -4.73 -6.81 32.13
CA TRP A 233 -4.57 -6.33 30.77
C TRP A 233 -4.20 -4.84 30.72
N GLN A 234 -4.92 -4.00 31.45
CA GLN A 234 -4.65 -2.56 31.45
C GLN A 234 -3.21 -2.24 31.89
N ARG A 235 -2.73 -2.94 32.90
CA ARG A 235 -1.36 -2.79 33.41
C ARG A 235 -0.33 -3.29 32.39
N GLU A 236 -0.48 -4.50 31.89
CA GLU A 236 0.48 -5.09 30.95
C GLU A 236 0.49 -4.40 29.61
N HIS A 237 -0.67 -3.99 29.10
CA HIS A 237 -0.78 -3.18 27.89
C HIS A 237 0.04 -1.89 28.01
N LYS A 238 -0.12 -1.16 29.12
CA LYS A 238 0.64 0.07 29.35
C LYS A 238 2.15 -0.20 29.40
N GLN A 239 2.58 -1.23 30.11
CA GLN A 239 4.01 -1.59 30.18
C GLN A 239 4.60 -1.97 28.84
N LEU A 240 3.90 -2.77 28.04
CA LEU A 240 4.32 -3.18 26.71
C LEU A 240 4.42 -1.99 25.73
N MET A 241 3.45 -1.07 25.78
CA MET A 241 3.50 0.13 24.93
C MET A 241 4.60 1.11 25.36
N GLU A 242 4.88 1.23 26.67
CA GLU A 242 6.02 2.00 27.18
C GLU A 242 7.36 1.38 26.75
N ALA A 243 7.52 0.07 26.82
CA ALA A 243 8.70 -0.64 26.35
C ALA A 243 8.91 -0.46 24.84
N ALA A 244 7.84 -0.60 24.05
CA ALA A 244 7.90 -0.36 22.60
C ALA A 244 8.28 1.08 22.26
N ALA A 245 7.77 2.06 23.01
CA ALA A 245 8.13 3.47 22.84
C ALA A 245 9.61 3.77 23.18
N GLN A 246 10.22 2.94 24.07
CA GLN A 246 11.66 3.00 24.39
C GLN A 246 12.53 2.26 23.36
N GLY A 247 11.92 1.52 22.41
CA GLY A 247 12.61 0.86 21.33
C GLY A 247 12.71 -0.66 21.47
N ASP A 248 12.07 -1.26 22.47
CA ASP A 248 11.96 -2.71 22.57
C ASP A 248 11.12 -3.28 21.43
N VAL A 249 11.51 -4.43 20.91
CA VAL A 249 10.82 -5.07 19.80
C VAL A 249 9.73 -5.98 20.33
N LEU A 250 8.47 -5.63 20.07
CA LEU A 250 7.36 -6.51 20.40
C LEU A 250 7.21 -7.61 19.34
N VAL A 251 6.96 -8.84 19.79
CA VAL A 251 6.82 -10.03 18.92
C VAL A 251 5.46 -10.66 19.16
N THR A 252 4.61 -10.72 18.13
CA THR A 252 3.25 -11.26 18.27
C THR A 252 2.68 -11.86 16.99
N PRO A 253 1.92 -12.96 17.07
CA PRO A 253 1.07 -13.43 15.98
C PRO A 253 -0.26 -12.65 15.87
N GLY A 254 -0.68 -11.90 16.91
CA GLY A 254 -1.93 -11.16 16.91
C GLY A 254 -3.17 -12.04 16.87
N ILE A 255 -3.22 -13.10 17.70
CA ILE A 255 -4.30 -14.09 17.72
C ILE A 255 -5.48 -13.60 18.57
N SER A 256 -5.21 -13.17 19.81
CA SER A 256 -6.23 -12.62 20.72
C SER A 256 -6.57 -11.16 20.40
N GLU A 257 -7.68 -10.63 20.91
CA GLU A 257 -8.04 -9.22 20.73
C GLU A 257 -7.01 -8.29 21.40
N CYS A 258 -6.46 -8.69 22.54
CA CYS A 258 -5.38 -7.98 23.22
C CYS A 258 -4.13 -7.86 22.33
N GLU A 259 -3.67 -8.98 21.76
CA GLU A 259 -2.53 -9.00 20.84
C GLU A 259 -2.77 -8.19 19.57
N LYS A 260 -3.98 -8.28 18.99
CA LYS A 260 -4.36 -7.50 17.82
C LYS A 260 -4.33 -6.00 18.10
N ARG A 261 -4.78 -5.59 19.29
CA ARG A 261 -4.78 -4.21 19.73
C ARG A 261 -3.35 -3.68 19.83
N ILE A 262 -2.47 -4.35 20.56
CA ILE A 262 -1.05 -3.97 20.67
C ILE A 262 -0.40 -3.89 19.28
N LYS A 263 -0.59 -4.91 18.44
CA LYS A 263 -0.08 -4.91 17.07
C LYS A 263 -0.53 -3.67 16.29
N ASN A 264 -1.81 -3.32 16.36
CA ASN A 264 -2.35 -2.19 15.62
C ASN A 264 -1.82 -0.84 16.15
N GLU A 265 -1.69 -0.70 17.46
CA GLU A 265 -1.09 0.47 18.10
C GLU A 265 0.39 0.61 17.71
N CYS A 266 1.19 -0.47 17.74
CA CYS A 266 2.57 -0.45 17.25
C CYS A 266 2.67 -0.02 15.78
N LEU A 267 1.76 -0.49 14.92
CA LEU A 267 1.73 -0.08 13.51
C LEU A 267 1.37 1.40 13.34
N GLN A 268 0.48 1.92 14.17
CA GLN A 268 0.04 3.32 14.15
C GLN A 268 1.14 4.26 14.64
N GLU A 269 1.75 3.92 15.78
CA GLU A 269 2.78 4.73 16.43
C GLU A 269 4.19 4.50 15.87
N ARG A 270 4.34 3.59 14.91
CA ARG A 270 5.63 3.21 14.31
C ARG A 270 6.62 2.63 15.33
N TYR A 271 6.13 1.88 16.31
CA TYR A 271 6.98 1.16 17.25
C TYR A 271 7.55 -0.14 16.65
N PRO A 272 8.73 -0.59 17.11
CA PRO A 272 9.36 -1.81 16.61
C PRO A 272 8.49 -3.05 16.84
N LEU A 273 8.18 -3.79 15.77
CA LEU A 273 7.27 -4.93 15.79
C LEU A 273 7.75 -6.06 14.89
N ILE A 274 7.78 -7.28 15.39
CA ILE A 274 7.83 -8.50 14.60
C ILE A 274 6.44 -9.15 14.62
N HIS A 275 5.76 -9.13 13.48
CA HIS A 275 4.44 -9.72 13.33
C HIS A 275 4.54 -11.07 12.62
N ILE A 276 4.04 -12.12 13.27
CA ILE A 276 3.99 -13.48 12.73
C ILE A 276 2.59 -13.72 12.19
N GLN A 277 2.43 -13.98 10.90
CA GLN A 277 1.13 -14.29 10.30
C GLN A 277 1.01 -15.79 9.97
N ASP A 278 -0.20 -16.31 9.99
CA ASP A 278 -0.51 -17.73 9.73
C ASP A 278 -0.54 -18.08 8.23
N LYS A 279 -0.86 -17.12 7.37
CA LYS A 279 -0.90 -17.33 5.93
C LYS A 279 0.48 -17.16 5.33
N HIS A 280 0.89 -18.14 4.52
CA HIS A 280 2.16 -18.09 3.82
C HIS A 280 2.30 -16.85 2.93
N ILE A 281 3.52 -16.45 2.65
CA ILE A 281 3.84 -15.35 1.75
C ILE A 281 4.65 -15.88 0.56
N GLY A 282 4.13 -15.68 -0.64
CA GLY A 282 4.86 -16.02 -1.86
C GLY A 282 5.96 -15.00 -2.19
N GLN A 283 6.83 -15.36 -3.12
CA GLN A 283 8.01 -14.56 -3.50
C GLN A 283 7.70 -13.09 -3.82
N TYR A 284 6.56 -12.80 -4.45
CA TYR A 284 6.18 -11.45 -4.87
C TYR A 284 5.12 -10.82 -3.98
N TRP A 285 4.82 -11.45 -2.84
CA TRP A 285 3.86 -10.92 -1.90
C TRP A 285 4.34 -9.61 -1.28
N LYS A 286 3.42 -8.72 -1.01
CA LYS A 286 3.68 -7.44 -0.33
C LYS A 286 2.56 -7.13 0.64
N PRO A 287 2.88 -6.61 1.81
CA PRO A 287 1.86 -6.17 2.76
C PRO A 287 1.09 -4.96 2.23
N GLU A 288 -0.11 -4.77 2.74
CA GLU A 288 -0.96 -3.64 2.35
C GLU A 288 -0.79 -2.45 3.30
N LYS A 289 -1.01 -1.24 2.75
CA LYS A 289 -1.19 0.03 3.50
C LYS A 289 -0.18 0.24 4.63
N SER A 290 -0.67 0.41 5.87
CA SER A 290 0.12 0.73 7.07
C SER A 290 1.22 -0.29 7.36
N ARG A 291 1.00 -1.58 7.06
CA ARG A 291 2.04 -2.61 7.21
C ARG A 291 3.19 -2.41 6.24
N PHE A 292 2.90 -2.06 4.98
CA PHE A 292 3.94 -1.74 4.00
C PHE A 292 4.73 -0.50 4.44
N GLU A 293 4.04 0.54 4.88
CA GLU A 293 4.65 1.77 5.37
C GLU A 293 5.52 1.55 6.61
N ALA A 294 5.07 0.70 7.55
CA ALA A 294 5.86 0.32 8.72
C ALA A 294 7.12 -0.49 8.34
N CYS A 295 7.04 -1.39 7.33
CA CYS A 295 8.23 -2.06 6.79
C CYS A 295 9.23 -1.07 6.19
N VAL A 296 8.73 -0.07 5.46
CA VAL A 296 9.56 0.99 4.86
C VAL A 296 10.21 1.87 5.93
N ALA A 297 9.44 2.24 6.95
CA ALA A 297 9.96 3.00 8.10
C ALA A 297 11.00 2.21 8.92
N GLY A 298 11.15 0.91 8.64
CA GLY A 298 12.08 0.04 9.36
C GLY A 298 11.56 -0.43 10.72
N THR A 299 10.27 -0.24 11.01
CA THR A 299 9.68 -0.59 12.32
C THR A 299 8.92 -1.92 12.28
N LEU A 300 8.80 -2.57 11.14
CA LEU A 300 8.08 -3.84 11.00
C LEU A 300 8.90 -4.90 10.27
N LEU A 301 8.95 -6.10 10.86
CA LEU A 301 9.28 -7.36 10.21
C LEU A 301 8.05 -8.26 10.21
N ILE A 302 7.70 -8.82 9.06
CA ILE A 302 6.61 -9.79 8.92
C ILE A 302 7.24 -11.16 8.66
N LEU A 303 6.86 -12.15 9.45
CA LEU A 303 7.21 -13.54 9.28
C LEU A 303 5.98 -14.37 8.98
N ALA A 304 6.12 -15.40 8.15
CA ALA A 304 5.05 -16.29 7.75
C ALA A 304 5.59 -17.67 7.41
N PRO A 305 4.78 -18.74 7.44
CA PRO A 305 5.18 -20.03 6.89
C PRO A 305 5.68 -19.88 5.45
N TRP A 306 6.75 -20.61 5.10
CA TRP A 306 7.32 -20.58 3.73
C TRP A 306 6.41 -21.25 2.70
N GLN A 307 5.63 -22.24 3.13
CA GLN A 307 4.71 -22.99 2.30
C GLN A 307 3.31 -23.00 2.93
N GLU A 308 2.28 -23.20 2.11
CA GLU A 308 0.94 -23.45 2.62
C GLU A 308 0.91 -24.74 3.44
N ASP A 309 0.19 -24.70 4.56
CA ASP A 309 -0.08 -25.90 5.35
C ASP A 309 -1.02 -26.82 4.60
N GLN A 310 -0.45 -27.85 3.98
CA GLN A 310 -1.20 -28.88 3.26
C GLN A 310 -1.83 -29.95 4.17
N ASN A 311 -1.44 -29.95 5.48
CA ASN A 311 -1.81 -31.03 6.39
C ASN A 311 -3.12 -30.79 7.14
N GLY A 312 -3.80 -29.65 6.92
CA GLY A 312 -5.09 -29.36 7.55
C GLY A 312 -5.02 -29.32 9.08
N ASN A 313 -3.91 -28.83 9.64
CA ASN A 313 -3.73 -28.68 11.10
C ASN A 313 -4.91 -27.94 11.73
N SER A 314 -5.32 -28.38 12.91
CA SER A 314 -6.35 -27.67 13.67
C SER A 314 -5.92 -26.24 13.98
N ASP A 315 -6.88 -25.33 14.18
CA ASP A 315 -6.61 -23.95 14.57
C ASP A 315 -5.74 -23.89 15.83
N TYR A 316 -5.97 -24.79 16.79
CA TYR A 316 -5.19 -24.89 18.00
C TYR A 316 -3.70 -25.18 17.74
N ALA A 317 -3.40 -26.21 16.94
CA ALA A 317 -2.02 -26.57 16.62
C ALA A 317 -1.32 -25.43 15.85
N ARG A 318 -2.03 -24.80 14.94
CA ARG A 318 -1.53 -23.68 14.15
C ARG A 318 -1.19 -22.48 15.04
N PHE A 319 -2.08 -22.08 15.93
CA PHE A 319 -1.84 -20.97 16.87
C PHE A 319 -0.75 -21.27 17.89
N HIS A 320 -0.67 -22.52 18.35
CA HIS A 320 0.42 -22.96 19.22
C HIS A 320 1.78 -22.80 18.53
N ASN A 321 1.89 -23.22 17.26
CA ASN A 321 3.13 -23.08 16.48
C ASN A 321 3.54 -21.60 16.29
N LEU A 322 2.59 -20.70 16.06
CA LEU A 322 2.87 -19.27 15.93
C LEU A 322 3.39 -18.67 17.25
N ASN A 323 2.82 -19.05 18.38
CA ASN A 323 3.27 -18.60 19.69
C ASN A 323 4.65 -19.19 20.05
N SER A 324 4.91 -20.45 19.70
CA SER A 324 6.23 -21.08 19.87
C SER A 324 7.30 -20.38 19.05
N LEU A 325 6.98 -19.99 17.80
CA LEU A 325 7.88 -19.18 16.97
C LEU A 325 8.14 -17.80 17.61
N ALA A 326 7.12 -17.15 18.15
CA ALA A 326 7.29 -15.87 18.84
C ALA A 326 8.25 -16.01 20.05
N ALA A 327 8.12 -17.06 20.84
CA ALA A 327 9.02 -17.36 21.94
C ALA A 327 10.46 -17.64 21.46
N ALA A 328 10.62 -18.45 20.40
CA ALA A 328 11.92 -18.74 19.81
C ALA A 328 12.62 -17.46 19.32
N ILE A 329 11.89 -16.56 18.67
CA ILE A 329 12.42 -15.26 18.20
C ILE A 329 12.89 -14.41 19.39
N CYS A 330 12.12 -14.34 20.46
CA CYS A 330 12.51 -13.60 21.67
C CYS A 330 13.75 -14.17 22.34
N SER A 331 14.00 -15.47 22.19
CA SER A 331 15.16 -16.18 22.75
C SER A 331 16.39 -16.15 21.86
N LEU A 332 16.28 -15.65 20.60
CA LEU A 332 17.43 -15.55 19.70
C LEU A 332 18.45 -14.56 20.24
N ASP A 333 19.70 -15.05 20.42
CA ASP A 333 20.83 -14.18 20.68
C ASP A 333 21.23 -13.38 19.42
N VAL A 334 21.99 -12.31 19.62
CA VAL A 334 22.40 -11.40 18.53
C VAL A 334 23.25 -12.09 17.48
N GLU A 335 24.14 -13.02 17.87
CA GLU A 335 25.04 -13.73 16.95
C GLU A 335 24.25 -14.66 16.03
N THR A 336 23.34 -15.45 16.59
CA THR A 336 22.45 -16.33 15.81
C THR A 336 21.56 -15.50 14.87
N ALA A 337 21.00 -14.40 15.35
CA ALA A 337 20.21 -13.49 14.53
C ALA A 337 21.01 -12.84 13.38
N MET A 338 22.29 -12.54 13.60
CA MET A 338 23.18 -12.05 12.53
C MET A 338 23.36 -13.10 11.43
N LYS A 339 23.56 -14.35 11.76
CA LYS A 339 23.70 -15.44 10.77
C LYS A 339 22.45 -15.62 9.93
N LEU A 340 21.26 -15.47 10.52
CA LEU A 340 19.98 -15.57 9.81
C LEU A 340 19.74 -14.45 8.79
N THR A 341 20.36 -13.29 8.97
CA THR A 341 20.07 -12.08 8.20
C THR A 341 21.19 -11.70 7.21
N THR A 342 22.27 -12.48 7.12
CA THR A 342 23.41 -12.29 6.19
C THR A 342 23.43 -13.28 5.03
N SER A 343 22.52 -14.26 5.02
CA SER A 343 22.39 -15.28 3.96
C SER A 343 21.31 -14.83 2.87
#